data_cfca2cc01fb9f1e0cd7a1ff17f4747bd
#
_entry.id   cfca2cc01fb9f1e0cd7a1ff17f4747bd
#
_cell.length_a   1.000
_cell.length_b   1.000
_cell.length_c   1.000
_cell.angle_alpha   90.00
_cell.angle_beta   90.00
_cell.angle_gamma   90.00
#
_symmetry.space_group_name_H-M   'P 1'
#
loop_
_entity.id
_entity.type
_entity.pdbx_description
1 polymer ?
#
loop_
_entity_poly.entity_id
_entity_poly.type
_entity_poly.pdbx_seq_one_letter_code
_entity_poly.pdbx_strand_id
1 'polypeptide(L)'
;MTGVFPRPGQPPLVQAERAVQGLASMLIERGQTLAAAESCTGGWIAKLLTDLPGSSAWFGYGVVSYANAAKMQLLGVSEASLDTHGAVSESVVTQMAEGVRLLAGADYAVATSGVAGPGGGTRDKPVGTVWAAWS
;
A
#
# COMPACT_ATOMS: atom_id res chain seq x y z
N MET A 1 -9.12 16.96 16.95
CA MET A 1 -8.41 15.75 16.47
C MET A 1 -6.94 16.09 16.36
N THR A 2 -6.14 15.64 17.29
CA THR A 2 -4.67 15.80 17.24
C THR A 2 -4.08 14.58 16.51
N GLY A 3 -4.05 14.64 15.18
CA GLY A 3 -3.39 13.63 14.37
C GLY A 3 -1.89 13.60 14.68
N VAL A 4 -1.33 12.42 14.96
CA VAL A 4 0.11 12.24 15.11
C VAL A 4 0.72 12.14 13.71
N PHE A 5 1.09 13.28 13.15
CA PHE A 5 1.74 13.31 11.84
C PHE A 5 3.27 13.17 11.94
N PRO A 6 3.92 12.63 10.90
CA PRO A 6 5.37 12.60 10.82
C PRO A 6 5.97 14.00 11.00
N ARG A 7 7.07 14.10 11.75
CA ARG A 7 7.78 15.36 11.96
C ARG A 7 9.05 15.42 11.10
N PRO A 8 9.32 16.54 10.42
CA PRO A 8 10.58 16.70 9.70
C PRO A 8 11.80 16.41 10.58
N GLY A 9 12.81 15.76 10.00
CA GLY A 9 14.06 15.45 10.69
C GLY A 9 14.07 14.18 11.55
N GLN A 10 12.95 13.46 11.69
CA GLN A 10 12.94 12.17 12.36
C GLN A 10 13.36 11.04 11.39
N PRO A 11 13.97 9.93 11.90
CA PRO A 11 14.22 8.75 11.08
C PRO A 11 12.96 8.22 10.40
N PRO A 12 13.05 7.73 9.14
CA PRO A 12 11.87 7.30 8.39
C PRO A 12 10.99 6.27 9.10
N LEU A 13 11.59 5.31 9.80
CA LEU A 13 10.84 4.31 10.55
C LEU A 13 10.02 4.93 11.69
N VAL A 14 10.59 5.86 12.44
CA VAL A 14 9.88 6.58 13.51
C VAL A 14 8.72 7.40 12.95
N GLN A 15 8.88 7.99 11.77
CA GLN A 15 7.82 8.70 11.09
C GLN A 15 6.68 7.75 10.67
N ALA A 16 7.02 6.58 10.14
CA ALA A 16 6.06 5.55 9.72
C ALA A 16 5.26 5.02 10.93
N GLU A 17 5.93 4.70 12.04
CA GLU A 17 5.27 4.24 13.26
C GLU A 17 4.29 5.28 13.82
N ARG A 18 4.66 6.56 13.81
CA ARG A 18 3.76 7.65 14.21
C ARG A 18 2.55 7.78 13.28
N ALA A 19 2.76 7.65 11.97
CA ALA A 19 1.68 7.69 10.99
C ALA A 19 0.69 6.54 11.23
N VAL A 20 1.19 5.34 11.50
CA VAL A 20 0.36 4.16 11.84
C VAL A 20 -0.46 4.40 13.10
N GLN A 21 0.13 4.95 14.15
CA GLN A 21 -0.58 5.27 15.40
C GLN A 21 -1.72 6.28 15.16
N GLY A 22 -1.44 7.34 14.41
CA GLY A 22 -2.46 8.34 14.07
C GLY A 22 -3.59 7.77 13.23
N LEU A 23 -3.25 6.96 12.23
CA LEU A 23 -4.22 6.28 11.37
C LEU A 23 -5.11 5.31 12.18
N ALA A 24 -4.49 4.47 13.02
CA ALA A 24 -5.21 3.52 13.87
C ALA A 24 -6.23 4.22 14.77
N SER A 25 -5.84 5.33 15.41
CA SER A 25 -6.74 6.11 16.26
C SER A 25 -7.96 6.61 15.48
N MET A 26 -7.76 7.14 14.27
CA MET A 26 -8.86 7.62 13.44
C MET A 26 -9.78 6.49 12.97
N LEU A 27 -9.22 5.35 12.57
CA LEU A 27 -10.00 4.20 12.11
C LEU A 27 -10.84 3.60 13.24
N ILE A 28 -10.25 3.44 14.43
CA ILE A 28 -10.95 2.92 15.61
C ILE A 28 -12.08 3.87 16.01
N GLU A 29 -11.82 5.18 16.08
CA GLU A 29 -12.81 6.19 16.46
C GLU A 29 -14.02 6.18 15.51
N ARG A 30 -13.80 5.90 14.23
CA ARG A 30 -14.85 5.90 13.20
C ARG A 30 -15.46 4.52 12.94
N GLY A 31 -14.93 3.46 13.54
CA GLY A 31 -15.34 2.08 13.26
C GLY A 31 -15.06 1.66 11.81
N GLN A 32 -13.98 2.19 11.22
CA GLN A 32 -13.61 1.98 9.83
C GLN A 32 -12.40 1.05 9.70
N THR A 33 -12.24 0.46 8.52
CA THR A 33 -11.22 -0.56 8.22
C THR A 33 -10.32 -0.17 7.05
N LEU A 34 -9.10 -0.71 7.08
CA LEU A 34 -8.08 -0.52 6.06
C LEU A 34 -7.60 -1.86 5.51
N ALA A 35 -7.35 -1.91 4.20
CA ALA A 35 -6.64 -3.00 3.53
C ALA A 35 -5.37 -2.46 2.85
N ALA A 36 -4.42 -3.35 2.56
CA ALA A 36 -3.19 -3.00 1.86
C ALA A 36 -2.87 -3.98 0.73
N ALA A 37 -2.42 -3.46 -0.41
CA ALA A 37 -1.84 -4.23 -1.49
C ALA A 37 -0.42 -3.77 -1.76
N GLU A 38 0.52 -4.70 -1.76
CA GLU A 38 1.94 -4.39 -1.86
C GLU A 38 2.61 -5.15 -3.00
N SER A 39 3.54 -4.50 -3.66
CA SER A 39 4.44 -5.12 -4.62
C SER A 39 5.88 -4.98 -4.15
N CYS A 40 6.58 -3.91 -4.50
CA CYS A 40 7.99 -3.72 -4.15
C CYS A 40 8.28 -3.66 -2.66
N THR A 41 7.32 -3.29 -1.84
CA THR A 41 7.46 -3.23 -0.38
C THR A 41 7.34 -4.59 0.31
N GLY A 42 6.91 -5.63 -0.41
CA GLY A 42 7.01 -7.03 -0.01
C GLY A 42 6.28 -7.43 1.27
N GLY A 43 5.29 -6.67 1.72
CA GLY A 43 4.55 -6.90 2.97
C GLY A 43 4.99 -5.97 4.11
N TRP A 44 5.87 -5.02 3.87
CA TRP A 44 6.38 -4.13 4.92
C TRP A 44 5.30 -3.19 5.46
N ILE A 45 4.39 -2.70 4.63
CA ILE A 45 3.26 -1.89 5.08
C ILE A 45 2.39 -2.72 6.04
N ALA A 46 1.97 -3.91 5.63
CA ALA A 46 1.21 -4.82 6.48
C ALA A 46 1.93 -5.13 7.80
N LYS A 47 3.26 -5.33 7.76
CA LYS A 47 4.09 -5.54 8.95
C LYS A 47 4.01 -4.35 9.90
N LEU A 48 4.21 -3.12 9.42
CA LEU A 48 4.14 -1.91 10.25
C LEU A 48 2.75 -1.71 10.85
N LEU A 49 1.69 -1.98 10.10
CA LEU A 49 0.31 -1.88 10.59
C LEU A 49 0.03 -2.90 11.70
N THR A 50 0.52 -4.13 11.53
CA THR A 50 0.28 -5.24 12.48
C THR A 50 1.22 -5.23 13.68
N ASP A 51 2.30 -4.46 13.67
CA ASP A 51 3.14 -4.25 14.86
C ASP A 51 2.41 -3.47 15.97
N LEU A 52 1.39 -2.71 15.60
CA LEU A 52 0.60 -1.99 16.58
C LEU A 52 -0.40 -2.95 17.25
N PRO A 53 -0.35 -3.11 18.60
CA PRO A 53 -1.32 -3.91 19.32
C PRO A 53 -2.76 -3.46 19.03
N GLY A 54 -3.67 -4.42 18.84
CA GLY A 54 -5.07 -4.14 18.54
C GLY A 54 -5.36 -3.86 17.06
N SER A 55 -4.40 -4.01 16.17
CA SER A 55 -4.56 -3.76 14.73
C SER A 55 -5.65 -4.60 14.06
N SER A 56 -5.96 -5.78 14.58
CA SER A 56 -7.04 -6.63 14.07
C SER A 56 -8.43 -6.00 14.11
N ALA A 57 -8.63 -4.96 14.89
CA ALA A 57 -9.90 -4.22 14.94
C ALA A 57 -10.15 -3.38 13.67
N TRP A 58 -9.10 -2.99 12.94
CA TRP A 58 -9.19 -2.08 11.82
C TRP A 58 -8.39 -2.50 10.57
N PHE A 59 -7.56 -3.53 10.68
CA PHE A 59 -6.76 -4.06 9.54
C PHE A 59 -6.95 -5.56 9.42
N GLY A 60 -7.45 -6.02 8.28
CA GLY A 60 -7.77 -7.43 8.05
C GLY A 60 -7.10 -8.06 6.84
N TYR A 61 -6.74 -7.27 5.83
CA TYR A 61 -6.19 -7.77 4.56
C TYR A 61 -4.91 -7.04 4.18
N GLY A 62 -3.81 -7.78 4.11
CA GLY A 62 -2.55 -7.38 3.51
C GLY A 62 -2.19 -8.35 2.40
N VAL A 63 -2.19 -7.90 1.16
CA VAL A 63 -1.95 -8.72 -0.03
C VAL A 63 -0.62 -8.35 -0.65
N VAL A 64 0.31 -9.29 -0.73
CA VAL A 64 1.54 -9.13 -1.49
C VAL A 64 1.32 -9.70 -2.88
N SER A 65 1.07 -8.83 -3.86
CA SER A 65 0.86 -9.17 -5.26
C SER A 65 2.12 -8.84 -6.07
N TYR A 66 3.18 -9.61 -5.84
CA TYR A 66 4.50 -9.32 -6.41
C TYR A 66 4.57 -9.53 -7.92
N ALA A 67 4.02 -10.65 -8.42
CA ALA A 67 3.93 -10.93 -9.85
C ALA A 67 2.74 -10.24 -10.50
N ASN A 68 2.83 -9.95 -11.81
CA ASN A 68 1.71 -9.40 -12.57
C ASN A 68 0.47 -10.33 -12.56
N ALA A 69 0.69 -11.64 -12.63
CA ALA A 69 -0.40 -12.62 -12.50
C ALA A 69 -1.17 -12.47 -11.17
N ALA A 70 -0.46 -12.25 -10.06
CA ALA A 70 -1.09 -12.03 -8.77
C ALA A 70 -1.88 -10.71 -8.72
N LYS A 71 -1.37 -9.65 -9.35
CA LYS A 71 -2.10 -8.38 -9.48
C LYS A 71 -3.43 -8.56 -10.22
N MET A 72 -3.42 -9.32 -11.30
CA MET A 72 -4.62 -9.62 -12.07
C MET A 72 -5.60 -10.52 -11.29
N GLN A 73 -5.11 -11.64 -10.77
CA GLN A 73 -5.96 -12.66 -10.14
C GLN A 73 -6.57 -12.20 -8.81
N LEU A 74 -5.80 -11.53 -7.99
CA LEU A 74 -6.22 -11.15 -6.63
C LEU A 74 -6.87 -9.77 -6.59
N LEU A 75 -6.40 -8.85 -7.41
CA LEU A 75 -6.76 -7.44 -7.30
C LEU A 75 -7.53 -6.91 -8.52
N GLY A 76 -7.74 -7.74 -9.54
CA GLY A 76 -8.48 -7.35 -10.74
C GLY A 76 -7.76 -6.31 -11.60
N VAL A 77 -6.44 -6.18 -11.47
CA VAL A 77 -5.66 -5.33 -12.37
C VAL A 77 -5.79 -5.83 -13.80
N SER A 78 -6.10 -4.95 -14.74
CA SER A 78 -6.30 -5.33 -16.13
C SER A 78 -4.98 -5.63 -16.84
N GLU A 79 -4.96 -6.66 -17.67
CA GLU A 79 -3.83 -6.97 -18.55
C GLU A 79 -3.47 -5.77 -19.43
N ALA A 80 -4.47 -5.10 -19.99
CA ALA A 80 -4.29 -3.92 -20.80
C ALA A 80 -3.53 -2.78 -20.08
N SER A 81 -3.79 -2.56 -18.80
CA SER A 81 -3.05 -1.55 -18.02
C SER A 81 -1.61 -1.99 -17.78
N LEU A 82 -1.37 -3.25 -17.51
CA LEU A 82 -0.03 -3.80 -17.34
C LEU A 82 0.78 -3.71 -18.63
N ASP A 83 0.18 -4.03 -19.77
CA ASP A 83 0.84 -3.98 -21.10
C ASP A 83 1.14 -2.56 -21.53
N THR A 84 0.21 -1.64 -21.29
CA THR A 84 0.32 -0.24 -21.75
C THR A 84 1.23 0.60 -20.84
N HIS A 85 1.12 0.43 -19.53
CA HIS A 85 1.75 1.32 -18.54
C HIS A 85 2.82 0.63 -17.70
N GLY A 86 2.85 -0.70 -17.70
CA GLY A 86 3.71 -1.50 -16.82
C GLY A 86 3.20 -1.52 -15.37
N ALA A 87 3.76 -2.42 -14.58
CA ALA A 87 3.37 -2.59 -13.18
C ALA A 87 3.64 -1.36 -12.31
N VAL A 88 4.69 -0.61 -12.62
CA VAL A 88 5.08 0.61 -11.90
C VAL A 88 4.47 1.82 -12.59
N SER A 89 3.20 2.08 -12.30
CA SER A 89 2.43 3.16 -12.91
C SER A 89 1.25 3.56 -12.06
N GLU A 90 0.78 4.78 -12.27
CA GLU A 90 -0.43 5.31 -11.61
C GLU A 90 -1.65 4.42 -11.89
N SER A 91 -1.84 4.04 -13.15
CA SER A 91 -2.97 3.19 -13.56
C SER A 91 -3.01 1.87 -12.80
N VAL A 92 -1.88 1.17 -12.71
CA VAL A 92 -1.80 -0.14 -12.05
C VAL A 92 -1.95 -0.01 -10.53
N VAL A 93 -1.26 0.94 -9.90
CA VAL A 93 -1.34 1.09 -8.43
C VAL A 93 -2.73 1.52 -7.97
N THR A 94 -3.44 2.33 -8.76
CA THR A 94 -4.83 2.72 -8.48
C THR A 94 -5.76 1.51 -8.54
N GLN A 95 -5.62 0.66 -9.56
CA GLN A 95 -6.38 -0.58 -9.66
C GLN A 95 -6.05 -1.55 -8.53
N MET A 96 -4.78 -1.61 -8.09
CA MET A 96 -4.39 -2.42 -6.92
C MET A 96 -5.09 -1.95 -5.64
N ALA A 97 -5.13 -0.65 -5.39
CA ALA A 97 -5.79 -0.08 -4.21
C ALA A 97 -7.29 -0.38 -4.23
N GLU A 98 -7.96 -0.11 -5.33
CA GLU A 98 -9.38 -0.40 -5.48
C GLU A 98 -9.67 -1.90 -5.36
N GLY A 99 -8.86 -2.74 -6.01
CA GLY A 99 -9.01 -4.19 -5.98
C GLY A 99 -8.91 -4.77 -4.57
N VAL A 100 -7.93 -4.37 -3.77
CA VAL A 100 -7.80 -4.87 -2.40
C VAL A 100 -8.89 -4.29 -1.47
N ARG A 101 -9.33 -3.06 -1.70
CA ARG A 101 -10.45 -2.48 -0.97
C ARG A 101 -11.73 -3.31 -1.15
N LEU A 102 -12.06 -3.63 -2.40
CA LEU A 102 -13.23 -4.46 -2.75
C LEU A 102 -13.09 -5.89 -2.24
N LEU A 103 -11.92 -6.51 -2.41
CA LEU A 103 -11.63 -7.86 -1.92
C LEU A 103 -11.84 -7.98 -0.41
N ALA A 104 -11.39 -6.99 0.33
CA ALA A 104 -11.48 -6.95 1.79
C ALA A 104 -12.83 -6.47 2.31
N GLY A 105 -13.65 -5.82 1.49
CA GLY A 105 -14.81 -5.06 1.96
C GLY A 105 -14.42 -3.93 2.92
N ALA A 106 -13.23 -3.36 2.72
CA ALA A 106 -12.69 -2.32 3.59
C ALA A 106 -13.22 -0.94 3.21
N ASP A 107 -13.20 -0.02 4.17
CA ASP A 107 -13.56 1.38 3.94
C ASP A 107 -12.48 2.09 3.14
N TYR A 108 -11.22 1.76 3.43
CA TYR A 108 -10.05 2.34 2.76
C TYR A 108 -9.04 1.26 2.34
N ALA A 109 -8.22 1.60 1.37
CA ALA A 109 -7.08 0.80 1.00
C ALA A 109 -5.88 1.66 0.62
N VAL A 110 -4.69 1.09 0.78
CA VAL A 110 -3.43 1.63 0.27
C VAL A 110 -2.75 0.59 -0.62
N ALA A 111 -2.13 1.03 -1.70
CA ALA A 111 -1.34 0.16 -2.55
C ALA A 111 0.01 0.79 -2.92
N THR A 112 1.01 -0.06 -3.14
CA THR A 112 2.34 0.34 -3.61
C THR A 112 2.82 -0.56 -4.73
N SER A 113 3.46 0.06 -5.73
CA SER A 113 4.19 -0.63 -6.79
C SER A 113 5.41 0.18 -7.19
N GLY A 114 6.57 -0.47 -7.36
CA GLY A 114 7.80 0.26 -7.59
C GLY A 114 8.93 -0.62 -8.12
N VAL A 115 10.03 0.05 -8.47
CA VAL A 115 11.28 -0.57 -8.89
C VAL A 115 12.22 -0.68 -7.70
N ALA A 116 12.28 -1.86 -7.08
CA ALA A 116 13.08 -2.09 -5.88
C ALA A 116 14.59 -2.11 -6.16
N GLY A 117 15.00 -2.50 -7.37
CA GLY A 117 16.40 -2.69 -7.71
C GLY A 117 17.00 -4.02 -7.19
N PRO A 118 18.32 -4.26 -7.39
CA PRO A 118 19.30 -3.36 -8.03
C PRO A 118 19.11 -3.19 -9.52
N GLY A 119 18.42 -4.11 -10.21
CA GLY A 119 18.10 -4.04 -11.64
C GLY A 119 16.67 -3.61 -11.92
N GLY A 120 16.26 -3.62 -13.20
CA GLY A 120 14.89 -3.37 -13.62
C GLY A 120 14.51 -1.89 -13.79
N GLY A 121 15.40 -0.97 -13.45
CA GLY A 121 15.18 0.45 -13.68
C GLY A 121 15.35 0.84 -15.15
N THR A 122 14.61 1.85 -15.57
CA THR A 122 14.74 2.50 -16.87
C THR A 122 15.02 3.99 -16.68
N ARG A 123 15.28 4.72 -17.79
CA ARG A 123 15.45 6.18 -17.73
C ARG A 123 14.23 6.87 -17.14
N ASP A 124 13.02 6.43 -17.54
CA ASP A 124 11.76 7.04 -17.12
C ASP A 124 11.27 6.53 -15.77
N LYS A 125 11.69 5.33 -15.38
CA LYS A 125 11.38 4.68 -14.11
C LYS A 125 12.66 4.12 -13.48
N PRO A 126 13.54 4.97 -12.95
CA PRO A 126 14.79 4.51 -12.34
C PRO A 126 14.52 3.67 -11.09
N VAL A 127 15.53 2.92 -10.66
CA VAL A 127 15.51 2.20 -9.38
C VAL A 127 15.15 3.18 -8.25
N GLY A 128 14.24 2.79 -7.37
CA GLY A 128 13.71 3.62 -6.30
C GLY A 128 12.43 4.38 -6.68
N THR A 129 11.97 4.31 -7.94
CA THR A 129 10.64 4.82 -8.31
C THR A 129 9.56 4.00 -7.63
N VAL A 130 8.69 4.65 -6.87
CA VAL A 130 7.55 4.03 -6.19
C VAL A 130 6.30 4.85 -6.43
N TRP A 131 5.27 4.18 -6.90
CA TRP A 131 3.91 4.70 -6.94
C TRP A 131 3.14 4.22 -5.71
N ALA A 132 2.39 5.12 -5.10
CA ALA A 132 1.45 4.82 -4.04
C ALA A 132 0.07 5.35 -4.41
N ALA A 133 -0.95 4.59 -4.08
CA ALA A 133 -2.35 5.00 -4.26
C ALA A 133 -3.16 4.61 -3.02
N TRP A 134 -4.26 5.32 -2.85
CA TRP A 134 -5.28 4.99 -1.83
C TRP A 134 -6.67 5.09 -2.45
N SER A 135 -7.58 4.30 -1.92
CA SER A 135 -8.97 4.22 -2.32
C SER A 135 -9.88 4.29 -1.10
#